data_42b430e9f017477a6471f2e0c8de822f
#
_entry.id   42b430e9f017477a6471f2e0c8de822f
#
_cell.length_a   1.000
_cell.length_b   1.000
_cell.length_c   1.000
_cell.angle_alpha   90.00
_cell.angle_beta   90.00
_cell.angle_gamma   90.00
#
_symmetry.space_group_name_H-M   'P 1'
#
loop_
_entity.id
_entity.type
_entity.pdbx_description
1 polymer ?
#
loop_
_entity_poly.entity_id
_entity_poly.type
_entity_poly.pdbx_seq_one_letter_code
_entity_poly.pdbx_strand_id
1 'polypeptide(L)'
;MATYRKIHLFDINIPGGITFRESDVLTGGANLATVAIDGAKVGIGICYDIRFDELARLYRNQGCDMLIYPGAFNMKTGPLHWELLARGRANDTQSYVATISPARDASAGYVAWGHSMLVDPWAKIVGEAAEGEETVVADVNLKTVDEVRAQIPIFSQRRTDLYNTNAVV
;
A
#
# COMPACT_ATOMS: atom_id res chain seq x y z
N MET A 1 -15.34 -13.50 -4.60
CA MET A 1 -14.15 -13.61 -3.71
C MET A 1 -12.93 -13.35 -4.56
N ALA A 2 -12.00 -12.50 -4.15
CA ALA A 2 -10.73 -12.26 -4.85
C ALA A 2 -9.59 -12.88 -4.05
N THR A 3 -8.60 -13.43 -4.74
CA THR A 3 -7.37 -13.95 -4.15
C THR A 3 -6.21 -13.17 -4.71
N TYR A 4 -5.35 -12.66 -3.85
CA TYR A 4 -4.11 -11.99 -4.23
C TYR A 4 -2.90 -12.76 -3.67
N ARG A 5 -1.90 -12.95 -4.50
CA ARG A 5 -0.59 -13.45 -4.09
C ARG A 5 0.41 -12.31 -4.21
N LYS A 6 1.17 -12.07 -3.16
CA LYS A 6 2.21 -11.04 -3.13
C LYS A 6 3.08 -11.11 -4.37
N ILE A 7 3.18 -10.01 -5.12
CA ILE A 7 3.93 -9.96 -6.38
C ILE A 7 5.43 -9.83 -6.08
N HIS A 8 5.80 -8.91 -5.20
CA HIS A 8 7.20 -8.65 -4.87
C HIS A 8 7.56 -9.35 -3.57
N LEU A 9 8.32 -10.44 -3.66
CA LEU A 9 8.82 -11.15 -2.49
C LEU A 9 9.93 -10.34 -1.81
N PHE A 10 9.96 -10.43 -0.48
CA PHE A 10 10.91 -9.66 0.32
C PHE A 10 12.24 -10.40 0.42
N ASP A 11 13.08 -10.20 -0.60
CA ASP A 11 14.44 -10.72 -0.65
C ASP A 11 15.40 -9.56 -0.42
N ILE A 12 16.04 -9.53 0.75
CA ILE A 12 16.97 -8.48 1.13
C ILE A 12 18.28 -9.08 1.64
N ASN A 13 19.36 -8.37 1.37
CA ASN A 13 20.67 -8.62 1.94
C ASN A 13 21.28 -7.29 2.38
N ILE A 14 21.32 -7.05 3.69
CA ILE A 14 21.91 -5.85 4.27
C ILE A 14 23.26 -6.25 4.87
N PRO A 15 24.40 -5.81 4.30
CA PRO A 15 25.72 -6.13 4.83
C PRO A 15 25.83 -5.71 6.31
N GLY A 16 26.24 -6.65 7.17
CA GLY A 16 26.29 -6.44 8.63
C GLY A 16 24.93 -6.39 9.33
N GLY A 17 23.87 -6.71 8.63
CA GLY A 17 22.48 -6.70 9.11
C GLY A 17 21.75 -7.98 8.80
N ILE A 18 20.49 -7.85 8.35
CA ILE A 18 19.58 -8.98 8.10
C ILE A 18 19.71 -9.43 6.63
N THR A 19 19.88 -10.73 6.42
CA THR A 19 19.60 -11.40 5.15
C THR A 19 18.30 -12.18 5.31
N PHE A 20 17.34 -11.91 4.44
CA PHE A 20 16.04 -12.58 4.42
C PHE A 20 15.63 -12.86 2.98
N ARG A 21 15.17 -14.08 2.70
CA ARG A 21 14.78 -14.50 1.36
C ARG A 21 13.41 -15.18 1.41
N GLU A 22 12.38 -14.41 1.15
CA GLU A 22 11.00 -14.92 1.11
C GLU A 22 10.81 -15.89 -0.07
N SER A 23 11.58 -15.71 -1.14
CA SER A 23 11.58 -16.60 -2.32
C SER A 23 12.04 -18.02 -2.05
N ASP A 24 12.72 -18.27 -0.93
CA ASP A 24 13.12 -19.62 -0.55
C ASP A 24 11.93 -20.49 -0.11
N VAL A 25 10.82 -19.86 0.33
CA VAL A 25 9.64 -20.54 0.89
C VAL A 25 8.34 -20.18 0.20
N LEU A 26 8.29 -19.09 -0.55
CA LEU A 26 7.09 -18.60 -1.22
C LEU A 26 7.30 -18.43 -2.72
N THR A 27 6.21 -18.54 -3.47
CA THR A 27 6.18 -18.22 -4.91
C THR A 27 5.40 -16.93 -5.10
N GLY A 28 5.99 -15.94 -5.78
CA GLY A 28 5.37 -14.67 -6.10
C GLY A 28 4.11 -14.82 -6.95
N GLY A 29 3.21 -13.84 -6.83
CA GLY A 29 2.06 -13.70 -7.71
C GLY A 29 2.45 -13.07 -9.05
N ALA A 30 1.56 -13.22 -10.06
CA ALA A 30 1.75 -12.64 -11.38
C ALA A 30 0.58 -11.73 -11.80
N ASN A 31 -0.43 -11.58 -10.95
CA ASN A 31 -1.66 -10.87 -11.33
C ASN A 31 -2.03 -9.80 -10.30
N LEU A 32 -2.52 -8.67 -10.81
CA LEU A 32 -3.21 -7.68 -9.99
C LEU A 32 -4.53 -8.26 -9.48
N ALA A 33 -4.97 -7.82 -8.31
CA ALA A 33 -6.28 -8.18 -7.79
C ALA A 33 -7.03 -6.93 -7.33
N THR A 34 -8.26 -6.79 -7.78
CA THR A 34 -9.19 -5.74 -7.34
C THR A 34 -10.48 -6.35 -6.84
N VAL A 35 -11.12 -5.68 -5.90
CA VAL A 35 -12.46 -6.02 -5.41
C VAL A 35 -13.34 -4.78 -5.43
N ALA A 36 -14.64 -4.95 -5.63
CA ALA A 36 -15.63 -3.91 -5.45
C ALA A 36 -16.24 -4.04 -4.05
N ILE A 37 -16.24 -2.96 -3.29
CA ILE A 37 -16.81 -2.88 -1.93
C ILE A 37 -17.59 -1.58 -1.85
N ASP A 38 -18.90 -1.65 -1.67
CA ASP A 38 -19.81 -0.51 -1.48
C ASP A 38 -19.57 0.64 -2.49
N GLY A 39 -19.40 0.28 -3.75
CA GLY A 39 -19.17 1.23 -4.84
C GLY A 39 -17.72 1.64 -5.04
N ALA A 40 -16.82 1.37 -4.11
CA ALA A 40 -15.40 1.59 -4.27
C ALA A 40 -14.72 0.43 -5.02
N LYS A 41 -13.77 0.75 -5.87
CA LYS A 41 -12.84 -0.23 -6.43
C LYS A 41 -11.55 -0.24 -5.62
N VAL A 42 -11.23 -1.38 -5.02
CA VAL A 42 -10.12 -1.54 -4.08
C VAL A 42 -9.04 -2.41 -4.70
N GLY A 43 -7.82 -1.89 -4.79
CA GLY A 43 -6.61 -2.62 -5.19
C GLY A 43 -5.92 -3.26 -3.99
N ILE A 44 -5.34 -4.44 -4.17
CA ILE A 44 -4.72 -5.21 -3.10
C ILE A 44 -3.22 -5.36 -3.37
N GLY A 45 -2.40 -4.98 -2.40
CA GLY A 45 -0.97 -5.31 -2.32
C GLY A 45 -0.65 -5.94 -0.97
N ILE A 46 0.52 -6.54 -0.81
CA ILE A 46 0.95 -7.13 0.47
C ILE A 46 2.36 -6.60 0.82
N CYS A 47 2.46 -5.96 1.98
CA CYS A 47 3.73 -5.60 2.64
C CYS A 47 4.73 -4.93 1.68
N TYR A 48 5.71 -5.67 1.18
CA TYR A 48 6.79 -5.18 0.32
C TYR A 48 6.28 -4.54 -0.99
N ASP A 49 5.09 -4.95 -1.47
CA ASP A 49 4.45 -4.39 -2.67
C ASP A 49 4.25 -2.88 -2.58
N ILE A 50 4.06 -2.30 -1.38
CA ILE A 50 3.88 -0.85 -1.21
C ILE A 50 5.10 -0.03 -1.66
N ARG A 51 6.29 -0.64 -1.73
CA ARG A 51 7.53 0.05 -2.13
C ARG A 51 7.60 0.30 -3.63
N PHE A 52 6.82 -0.43 -4.41
CA PHE A 52 6.82 -0.37 -5.87
C PHE A 52 5.67 0.53 -6.33
N ASP A 53 6.00 1.76 -6.70
CA ASP A 53 5.02 2.75 -7.14
C ASP A 53 4.37 2.37 -8.48
N GLU A 54 5.07 1.60 -9.30
CA GLU A 54 4.53 1.05 -10.55
C GLU A 54 3.28 0.20 -10.30
N LEU A 55 3.28 -0.64 -9.26
CA LEU A 55 2.13 -1.45 -8.88
C LEU A 55 0.94 -0.57 -8.47
N ALA A 56 1.18 0.44 -7.64
CA ALA A 56 0.16 1.39 -7.23
C ALA A 56 -0.38 2.17 -8.45
N ARG A 57 0.50 2.52 -9.39
CA ARG A 57 0.14 3.18 -10.64
C ARG A 57 -0.76 2.31 -11.52
N LEU A 58 -0.47 1.01 -11.61
CA LEU A 58 -1.32 0.07 -12.35
C LEU A 58 -2.72 -0.03 -11.73
N TYR A 59 -2.84 -0.05 -10.41
CA TYR A 59 -4.15 0.01 -9.74
C TYR A 59 -4.88 1.33 -10.01
N ARG A 60 -4.17 2.45 -10.00
CA ARG A 60 -4.75 3.75 -10.38
C ARG A 60 -5.22 3.76 -11.83
N ASN A 61 -4.46 3.14 -12.75
CA ASN A 61 -4.85 3.00 -14.16
C ASN A 61 -6.12 2.16 -14.32
N GLN A 62 -6.35 1.19 -13.44
CA GLN A 62 -7.58 0.40 -13.38
C GLN A 62 -8.75 1.12 -12.70
N GLY A 63 -8.57 2.36 -12.25
CA GLY A 63 -9.62 3.17 -11.61
C GLY A 63 -9.84 2.84 -10.14
N CYS A 64 -8.87 2.27 -9.43
CA CYS A 64 -9.02 2.03 -8.00
C CYS A 64 -9.15 3.34 -7.22
N ASP A 65 -10.08 3.34 -6.25
CA ASP A 65 -10.37 4.44 -5.35
C ASP A 65 -9.64 4.28 -4.02
N MET A 66 -9.26 3.06 -3.71
CA MET A 66 -8.53 2.69 -2.50
C MET A 66 -7.51 1.60 -2.79
N LEU A 67 -6.38 1.64 -2.09
CA LEU A 67 -5.38 0.59 -2.05
C LEU A 67 -5.23 0.08 -0.63
N ILE A 68 -5.13 -1.24 -0.46
CA ILE A 68 -4.91 -1.87 0.84
C ILE A 68 -3.61 -2.68 0.83
N TYR A 69 -2.82 -2.53 1.92
CA TYR A 69 -1.53 -3.17 2.07
C TYR A 69 -1.41 -3.81 3.47
N PRO A 70 -1.95 -5.02 3.70
CA PRO A 70 -1.58 -5.77 4.89
C PRO A 70 -0.08 -6.09 4.85
N GLY A 71 0.60 -5.92 5.98
CA GLY A 71 2.03 -6.16 6.05
C GLY A 71 2.62 -5.86 7.43
N ALA A 72 3.85 -6.27 7.63
CA ALA A 72 4.58 -6.02 8.87
C ALA A 72 5.96 -5.43 8.54
N PHE A 73 6.16 -4.15 8.88
CA PHE A 73 7.49 -3.54 8.83
C PHE A 73 8.19 -3.75 10.17
N ASN A 74 9.51 -3.91 10.13
CA ASN A 74 10.33 -4.07 11.33
C ASN A 74 10.60 -2.73 12.03
N MET A 75 11.20 -2.79 13.21
CA MET A 75 11.50 -1.63 14.05
C MET A 75 12.52 -0.64 13.44
N LYS A 76 13.23 -1.01 12.39
CA LYS A 76 14.14 -0.11 11.66
C LYS A 76 13.44 0.63 10.54
N THR A 77 12.67 -0.09 9.72
CA THR A 77 12.03 0.49 8.53
C THR A 77 10.62 0.99 8.81
N GLY A 78 9.97 0.52 9.87
CA GLY A 78 8.65 0.99 10.30
C GLY A 78 8.62 2.49 10.54
N PRO A 79 9.40 3.01 11.51
CA PRO A 79 9.40 4.44 11.82
C PRO A 79 9.86 5.34 10.67
N LEU A 80 10.68 4.81 9.74
CA LEU A 80 11.21 5.59 8.63
C LEU A 80 10.32 5.58 7.39
N HIS A 81 9.63 4.47 7.12
CA HIS A 81 9.04 4.26 5.81
C HIS A 81 7.55 3.94 5.83
N TRP A 82 6.96 3.49 6.95
CA TRP A 82 5.57 3.03 6.97
C TRP A 82 4.59 4.15 6.60
N GLU A 83 4.61 5.24 7.35
CA GLU A 83 3.81 6.43 7.07
C GLU A 83 4.20 7.06 5.73
N LEU A 84 5.51 7.23 5.48
CA LEU A 84 6.01 7.85 4.25
C LEU A 84 5.44 7.15 3.00
N LEU A 85 5.48 5.81 2.98
CA LEU A 85 5.00 5.04 1.83
C LEU A 85 3.48 5.09 1.72
N ALA A 86 2.75 4.98 2.82
CA ALA A 86 1.29 5.08 2.82
C ALA A 86 0.83 6.43 2.26
N ARG A 87 1.39 7.52 2.77
CA ARG A 87 1.08 8.89 2.31
C ARG A 87 1.57 9.14 0.88
N GLY A 88 2.76 8.64 0.53
CA GLY A 88 3.28 8.71 -0.82
C GLY A 88 2.35 8.03 -1.82
N ARG A 89 1.91 6.80 -1.56
CA ARG A 89 0.98 6.08 -2.44
C ARG A 89 -0.37 6.78 -2.54
N ALA A 90 -0.91 7.33 -1.44
CA ALA A 90 -2.15 8.10 -1.46
C ALA A 90 -2.02 9.34 -2.35
N ASN A 91 -0.93 10.09 -2.23
CA ASN A 91 -0.64 11.26 -3.05
C ASN A 91 -0.47 10.90 -4.54
N ASP A 92 0.35 9.89 -4.85
CA ASP A 92 0.70 9.51 -6.22
C ASP A 92 -0.49 8.96 -7.00
N THR A 93 -1.40 8.28 -6.31
CA THR A 93 -2.57 7.64 -6.93
C THR A 93 -3.86 8.42 -6.73
N GLN A 94 -3.86 9.44 -5.87
CA GLN A 94 -5.04 10.21 -5.49
C GLN A 94 -6.19 9.28 -5.06
N SER A 95 -5.84 8.35 -4.17
CA SER A 95 -6.72 7.29 -3.67
C SER A 95 -6.56 7.17 -2.16
N TYR A 96 -7.54 6.59 -1.48
CA TYR A 96 -7.33 6.15 -0.10
C TYR A 96 -6.27 5.06 -0.05
N VAL A 97 -5.47 5.04 1.01
CA VAL A 97 -4.48 3.98 1.26
C VAL A 97 -4.62 3.49 2.69
N ALA A 98 -4.91 2.22 2.85
CA ALA A 98 -4.89 1.54 4.15
C ALA A 98 -3.66 0.65 4.25
N THR A 99 -2.87 0.85 5.30
CA THR A 99 -1.80 -0.05 5.69
C THR A 99 -2.19 -0.74 6.99
N ILE A 100 -2.17 -2.08 7.00
CA ILE A 100 -2.67 -2.90 8.09
C ILE A 100 -1.52 -3.75 8.63
N SER A 101 -1.13 -3.52 9.87
CA SER A 101 -0.03 -4.23 10.55
C SER A 101 -0.56 -5.09 11.69
N PRO A 102 0.08 -6.23 11.99
CA PRO A 102 -0.10 -6.88 13.27
C PRO A 102 0.25 -5.93 14.42
N ALA A 103 -0.37 -6.13 15.57
CA ALA A 103 0.07 -5.48 16.81
C ALA A 103 1.52 -5.85 17.14
N ARG A 104 2.24 -4.93 17.77
CA ARG A 104 3.63 -5.16 18.20
C ARG A 104 3.68 -6.16 19.35
N ASP A 105 4.48 -7.20 19.17
CA ASP A 105 4.87 -8.10 20.23
C ASP A 105 6.40 -8.05 20.36
N ALA A 106 6.89 -7.43 21.43
CA ALA A 106 8.32 -7.28 21.69
C ALA A 106 9.03 -8.61 21.98
N SER A 107 8.29 -9.68 22.30
CA SER A 107 8.83 -11.01 22.55
C SER A 107 8.92 -11.88 21.29
N ALA A 108 8.30 -11.45 20.19
CA ALA A 108 8.30 -12.18 18.93
C ALA A 108 9.69 -12.20 18.26
N GLY A 109 9.99 -13.26 17.54
CA GLY A 109 11.22 -13.36 16.73
C GLY A 109 11.31 -12.31 15.62
N TYR A 110 10.17 -11.81 15.15
CA TYR A 110 10.05 -10.66 14.27
C TYR A 110 9.10 -9.64 14.91
N VAL A 111 9.63 -8.51 15.35
CA VAL A 111 8.85 -7.46 16.00
C VAL A 111 8.29 -6.53 14.95
N ALA A 112 6.96 -6.53 14.78
CA ALA A 112 6.26 -5.63 13.88
C ALA A 112 6.20 -4.21 14.42
N TRP A 113 6.23 -3.22 13.54
CA TRP A 113 6.11 -1.80 13.89
C TRP A 113 4.72 -1.46 14.48
N GLY A 114 3.66 -2.10 14.02
CA GLY A 114 2.29 -1.71 14.32
C GLY A 114 1.83 -0.54 13.45
N HIS A 115 1.11 0.40 14.03
CA HIS A 115 0.69 1.65 13.39
C HIS A 115 -0.12 1.44 12.10
N SER A 116 -1.14 0.58 12.17
CA SER A 116 -2.12 0.48 11.08
C SER A 116 -2.74 1.85 10.84
N MET A 117 -2.87 2.27 9.58
CA MET A 117 -3.40 3.59 9.27
C MET A 117 -4.25 3.62 8.01
N LEU A 118 -5.16 4.59 7.96
CA LEU A 118 -5.89 4.99 6.76
C LEU A 118 -5.48 6.41 6.37
N VAL A 119 -5.09 6.58 5.12
CA VAL A 119 -4.69 7.85 4.53
C VAL A 119 -5.69 8.22 3.43
N ASP A 120 -6.12 9.47 3.39
CA ASP A 120 -7.04 9.99 2.37
C ASP A 120 -6.31 10.41 1.08
N PRO A 121 -7.04 10.75 -0.01
CA PRO A 121 -6.44 11.19 -1.28
C PRO A 121 -5.62 12.49 -1.21
N TRP A 122 -5.76 13.30 -0.13
CA TRP A 122 -4.93 14.46 0.17
C TRP A 122 -3.64 14.10 0.93
N ALA A 123 -3.36 12.80 1.10
CA ALA A 123 -2.27 12.28 1.91
C ALA A 123 -2.37 12.65 3.40
N LYS A 124 -3.59 12.93 3.90
CA LYS A 124 -3.85 13.15 5.32
C LYS A 124 -4.19 11.81 5.99
N ILE A 125 -3.58 11.54 7.14
CA ILE A 125 -3.96 10.41 7.98
C ILE A 125 -5.34 10.72 8.58
N VAL A 126 -6.32 9.86 8.32
CA VAL A 126 -7.70 9.99 8.79
C VAL A 126 -8.06 8.95 9.86
N GLY A 127 -7.19 7.98 10.06
CA GLY A 127 -7.27 7.01 11.15
C GLY A 127 -5.92 6.33 11.33
N GLU A 128 -5.49 6.16 12.57
CA GLU A 128 -4.23 5.51 12.92
C GLU A 128 -4.37 4.76 14.23
N ALA A 129 -3.86 3.54 14.28
CA ALA A 129 -3.66 2.77 15.51
C ALA A 129 -2.27 3.07 16.08
N ALA A 130 -2.12 2.89 17.40
CA ALA A 130 -0.81 2.81 18.03
C ALA A 130 -0.11 1.46 17.69
N GLU A 131 0.91 1.11 18.46
CA GLU A 131 1.65 -0.14 18.26
C GLU A 131 0.89 -1.39 18.74
N GLY A 132 -0.05 -1.22 19.67
CA GLY A 132 -0.77 -2.32 20.32
C GLY A 132 -1.96 -2.84 19.52
N GLU A 133 -2.73 -3.72 20.17
CA GLU A 133 -3.98 -4.22 19.61
C GLU A 133 -5.06 -3.13 19.70
N GLU A 134 -5.53 -2.68 18.54
CA GLU A 134 -6.50 -1.60 18.42
C GLU A 134 -7.39 -1.76 17.19
N THR A 135 -8.61 -1.27 17.26
CA THR A 135 -9.53 -1.19 16.13
C THR A 135 -9.68 0.27 15.70
N VAL A 136 -9.30 0.55 14.46
CA VAL A 136 -9.51 1.87 13.84
C VAL A 136 -10.75 1.83 12.96
N VAL A 137 -11.66 2.79 13.17
CA VAL A 137 -12.84 3.00 12.32
C VAL A 137 -12.76 4.39 11.74
N ALA A 138 -12.87 4.51 10.44
CA ALA A 138 -12.86 5.79 9.74
C ALA A 138 -13.78 5.77 8.52
N ASP A 139 -14.35 6.92 8.19
CA ASP A 139 -15.21 7.07 7.03
C ASP A 139 -14.39 7.24 5.76
N VAL A 140 -14.79 6.52 4.70
CA VAL A 140 -14.25 6.66 3.35
C VAL A 140 -15.29 7.39 2.50
N ASN A 141 -14.97 8.61 2.10
CA ASN A 141 -15.83 9.40 1.23
C ASN A 141 -15.30 9.39 -0.21
N LEU A 142 -15.93 8.64 -1.08
CA LEU A 142 -15.50 8.52 -2.48
C LEU A 142 -15.55 9.84 -3.25
N LYS A 143 -16.40 10.79 -2.84
CA LYS A 143 -16.41 12.14 -3.45
C LYS A 143 -15.07 12.86 -3.27
N THR A 144 -14.38 12.62 -2.16
CA THR A 144 -13.03 13.18 -1.94
C THR A 144 -12.04 12.70 -2.99
N VAL A 145 -12.16 11.45 -3.45
CA VAL A 145 -11.34 10.91 -4.54
C VAL A 145 -11.58 11.69 -5.82
N ASP A 146 -12.85 11.92 -6.19
CA ASP A 146 -13.22 12.63 -7.40
C ASP A 146 -12.78 14.09 -7.33
N GLU A 147 -12.98 14.75 -6.18
CA GLU A 147 -12.59 16.13 -5.94
C GLU A 147 -11.09 16.36 -6.11
N VAL A 148 -10.26 15.52 -5.46
CA VAL A 148 -8.80 15.62 -5.57
C VAL A 148 -8.34 15.42 -7.00
N ARG A 149 -8.89 14.40 -7.68
CA ARG A 149 -8.59 14.10 -9.08
C ARG A 149 -9.00 15.21 -10.05
N ALA A 150 -10.08 15.92 -9.76
CA ALA A 150 -10.52 17.06 -10.55
C ALA A 150 -9.70 18.33 -10.27
N GLN A 151 -9.36 18.57 -9.00
CA GLN A 151 -8.63 19.79 -8.59
C GLN A 151 -7.15 19.75 -8.97
N ILE A 152 -6.52 18.58 -8.90
CA ILE A 152 -5.12 18.37 -9.29
C ILE A 152 -5.06 17.21 -10.29
N PRO A 153 -5.36 17.45 -11.58
CA PRO A 153 -5.57 16.40 -12.57
C PRO A 153 -4.26 15.78 -13.10
N ILE A 154 -3.35 15.37 -12.19
CA ILE A 154 -2.02 14.83 -12.54
C ILE A 154 -2.11 13.63 -13.47
N PHE A 155 -3.18 12.83 -13.35
CA PHE A 155 -3.32 11.62 -14.15
C PHE A 155 -3.51 11.92 -15.64
N SER A 156 -4.33 12.90 -16.00
CA SER A 156 -4.55 13.33 -17.38
C SER A 156 -3.43 14.21 -17.92
N GLN A 157 -2.63 14.82 -17.05
CA GLN A 157 -1.48 15.67 -17.41
C GLN A 157 -0.17 14.90 -17.57
N ARG A 158 -0.19 13.58 -17.39
CA ARG A 158 1.00 12.76 -17.61
C ARG A 158 1.45 12.83 -19.06
N ARG A 159 2.75 12.93 -19.25
CA ARG A 159 3.38 12.94 -20.57
C ARG A 159 3.56 11.50 -21.08
N THR A 160 2.43 10.85 -21.41
CA THR A 160 2.42 9.46 -21.89
C THR A 160 3.08 9.29 -23.26
N ASP A 161 3.40 10.40 -23.89
CA ASP A 161 4.28 10.48 -25.06
C ASP A 161 5.77 10.30 -24.71
N LEU A 162 6.17 10.52 -23.46
CA LEU A 162 7.55 10.40 -22.97
C LEU A 162 7.76 9.20 -22.05
N TYR A 163 6.77 8.84 -21.26
CA TYR A 163 6.84 7.73 -20.31
C TYR A 163 5.46 7.14 -20.06
N ASN A 164 5.41 5.85 -19.74
CA ASN A 164 4.16 5.18 -19.37
C ASN A 164 4.44 3.99 -18.44
N THR A 165 3.42 3.60 -17.66
CA THR A 165 3.43 2.41 -16.82
C THR A 165 2.27 1.52 -17.24
N ASN A 166 2.57 0.42 -17.90
CA ASN A 166 1.61 -0.57 -18.37
C ASN A 166 1.93 -1.93 -17.78
N ALA A 167 0.87 -2.72 -17.51
CA ALA A 167 1.06 -4.14 -17.22
C ALA A 167 1.63 -4.82 -18.49
N VAL A 168 2.63 -5.67 -18.30
CA VAL A 168 3.11 -6.57 -19.34
C VAL A 168 2.30 -7.85 -19.20
N VAL A 169 1.39 -8.12 -20.15
CA VAL A 169 0.49 -9.29 -20.14
C VAL A 169 0.86 -10.18 -21.30
#